data_23e0d46768c0ff950d477b932890b8a7
#
_entry.id   23e0d46768c0ff950d477b932890b8a7
#
_cell.length_a   1.000
_cell.length_b   1.000
_cell.length_c   1.000
_cell.angle_alpha   90.00
_cell.angle_beta   90.00
_cell.angle_gamma   90.00
#
_symmetry.space_group_name_H-M   'P 1'
#
loop_
_entity.id
_entity.type
_entity.pdbx_description
1 polymer ?
#
loop_
_entity_poly.entity_id
_entity_poly.type
_entity_poly.pdbx_seq_one_letter_code
_entity_poly.pdbx_strand_id
1 'polypeptide(L)'
;MKKEEKKTSRASQTRVKKERTKVWAPPSYLDTPNAPDGFRHRWVRVEVLGYVDTKNVQGRLRSGYELVRADEYPEDDYPVVTDGKYSGVIGHGGLVLTRVPIEIAQQRAKYYADLASENVEAVDNDLMKEQDRRMPINIDKQSRTTFGGKKS
;
A
#
# COMPACT_ATOMS: atom_id res chain seq x y z
N MET A 1 -10.39 50.29 -48.79
CA MET A 1 -9.14 49.73 -48.31
C MET A 1 -9.42 48.32 -47.79
N LYS A 2 -9.07 47.28 -48.55
CA LYS A 2 -9.24 45.89 -48.16
C LYS A 2 -8.04 45.47 -47.24
N LYS A 3 -8.30 45.08 -46.00
CA LYS A 3 -7.31 44.47 -45.13
C LYS A 3 -6.99 43.05 -45.63
N GLU A 4 -5.74 42.84 -46.05
CA GLU A 4 -5.22 41.51 -46.35
C GLU A 4 -5.07 40.72 -45.07
N GLU A 5 -5.82 39.61 -44.93
CA GLU A 5 -5.64 38.63 -43.90
C GLU A 5 -4.37 37.82 -44.20
N LYS A 6 -3.35 37.98 -43.36
CA LYS A 6 -2.14 37.16 -43.39
C LYS A 6 -2.50 35.70 -43.05
N LYS A 7 -2.49 34.86 -44.10
CA LYS A 7 -2.60 33.40 -43.93
C LYS A 7 -1.41 32.90 -43.13
N THR A 8 -1.65 32.47 -41.87
CA THR A 8 -0.66 31.79 -41.03
C THR A 8 -0.23 30.48 -41.69
N SER A 9 1.09 30.22 -41.73
CA SER A 9 1.64 29.05 -42.40
C SER A 9 1.18 27.75 -41.72
N ARG A 10 0.95 26.71 -42.54
CA ARG A 10 0.55 25.36 -42.03
C ARG A 10 1.48 24.79 -40.94
N ALA A 11 2.75 25.21 -40.92
CA ALA A 11 3.72 24.79 -39.92
C ALA A 11 3.45 25.36 -38.52
N SER A 12 2.75 26.51 -38.40
CA SER A 12 2.39 27.11 -37.11
C SER A 12 1.10 26.54 -36.50
N GLN A 13 0.28 25.85 -37.31
CA GLN A 13 -1.00 25.28 -36.88
C GLN A 13 -0.87 23.85 -36.30
N THR A 14 0.29 23.18 -36.49
CA THR A 14 0.38 21.73 -36.27
C THR A 14 0.96 21.33 -34.89
N ARG A 15 1.23 22.26 -34.00
CA ARG A 15 1.74 21.92 -32.66
C ARG A 15 1.07 22.68 -31.53
N VAL A 16 -0.19 22.33 -31.27
CA VAL A 16 -0.68 22.43 -29.91
C VAL A 16 0.13 21.38 -29.12
N LYS A 17 1.13 21.83 -28.38
CA LYS A 17 1.85 20.97 -27.42
C LYS A 17 0.83 20.46 -26.43
N LYS A 18 0.34 19.24 -26.63
CA LYS A 18 -0.39 18.53 -25.61
C LYS A 18 0.60 18.33 -24.46
N GLU A 19 0.48 19.12 -23.41
CA GLU A 19 1.29 18.94 -22.21
C GLU A 19 1.15 17.50 -21.75
N ARG A 20 2.26 16.78 -21.71
CA ARG A 20 2.29 15.45 -21.10
C ARG A 20 2.15 15.63 -19.62
N THR A 21 0.96 15.45 -19.10
CA THR A 21 0.61 15.65 -17.69
C THR A 21 1.23 14.62 -16.74
N LYS A 22 1.83 13.53 -17.25
CA LYS A 22 2.50 12.52 -16.43
C LYS A 22 3.79 12.03 -17.10
N VAL A 23 4.87 11.94 -16.34
CA VAL A 23 6.07 11.21 -16.75
C VAL A 23 5.68 9.73 -16.81
N TRP A 24 6.01 9.05 -17.94
CA TRP A 24 5.73 7.63 -18.07
C TRP A 24 6.48 6.85 -16.98
N ALA A 25 5.75 6.02 -16.25
CA ALA A 25 6.28 5.02 -15.31
C ALA A 25 5.69 3.65 -15.69
N PRO A 26 6.43 2.56 -15.49
CA PRO A 26 5.87 1.24 -15.72
C PRO A 26 4.62 1.04 -14.85
N PRO A 27 3.53 0.51 -15.41
CA PRO A 27 2.31 0.25 -14.64
C PRO A 27 2.58 -0.77 -13.54
N SER A 28 2.04 -0.52 -12.36
CA SER A 28 2.08 -1.49 -11.26
C SER A 28 0.86 -2.39 -11.33
N TYR A 29 1.06 -3.70 -11.19
CA TYR A 29 -0.06 -4.65 -11.09
C TYR A 29 -0.83 -4.54 -9.77
N LEU A 30 -0.28 -3.81 -8.81
CA LEU A 30 -0.87 -3.59 -7.49
C LEU A 30 -1.44 -2.17 -7.33
N ASP A 31 -1.66 -1.47 -8.43
CA ASP A 31 -2.34 -0.18 -8.38
C ASP A 31 -3.75 -0.36 -7.82
N THR A 32 -4.15 0.56 -6.96
CA THR A 32 -5.45 0.53 -6.29
C THR A 32 -6.23 1.78 -6.58
N PRO A 33 -7.57 1.71 -6.64
CA PRO A 33 -8.40 2.91 -6.65
C PRO A 33 -8.14 3.76 -5.40
N ASN A 34 -8.56 5.02 -5.45
CA ASN A 34 -8.52 5.86 -4.28
C ASN A 34 -9.47 5.30 -3.22
N ALA A 35 -8.98 5.15 -2.00
CA ALA A 35 -9.82 4.72 -0.90
C ALA A 35 -10.83 5.83 -0.55
N PRO A 36 -12.06 5.49 -0.15
CA PRO A 36 -13.01 6.44 0.41
C PRO A 36 -12.42 7.14 1.65
N ASP A 37 -12.92 8.34 1.95
CA ASP A 37 -12.48 9.09 3.12
C ASP A 37 -12.67 8.27 4.41
N GLY A 38 -11.65 8.26 5.26
CA GLY A 38 -11.63 7.48 6.49
C GLY A 38 -11.25 6.00 6.33
N PHE A 39 -11.00 5.54 5.11
CA PHE A 39 -10.60 4.16 4.83
C PHE A 39 -9.21 4.08 4.22
N ARG A 40 -8.58 2.91 4.36
CA ARG A 40 -7.30 2.56 3.75
C ARG A 40 -7.43 1.24 3.01
N HIS A 41 -6.98 1.20 1.76
CA HIS A 41 -6.90 -0.03 0.98
C HIS A 41 -5.68 -0.88 1.38
N ARG A 42 -5.86 -2.20 1.29
CA ARG A 42 -4.81 -3.18 1.52
C ARG A 42 -5.05 -4.44 0.68
N TRP A 43 -3.99 -4.92 0.05
CA TRP A 43 -3.99 -6.23 -0.57
C TRP A 43 -3.92 -7.33 0.48
N VAL A 44 -4.77 -8.34 0.35
CA VAL A 44 -4.81 -9.52 1.22
C VAL A 44 -4.69 -10.77 0.37
N ARG A 45 -3.79 -11.64 0.74
CA ARG A 45 -3.56 -12.90 0.06
C ARG A 45 -4.70 -13.87 0.35
N VAL A 46 -5.29 -14.42 -0.71
CA VAL A 46 -6.36 -15.43 -0.65
C VAL A 46 -5.88 -16.81 -1.09
N GLU A 47 -4.78 -16.85 -1.86
CA GLU A 47 -4.25 -18.07 -2.44
C GLU A 47 -2.73 -18.09 -2.42
N VAL A 48 -2.15 -19.28 -2.19
CA VAL A 48 -0.71 -19.56 -2.26
C VAL A 48 -0.51 -20.87 -2.98
N LEU A 49 0.22 -20.87 -4.10
CA LEU A 49 0.56 -22.07 -4.87
C LEU A 49 -0.68 -22.95 -5.22
N GLY A 50 -1.82 -22.30 -5.53
CA GLY A 50 -3.07 -23.01 -5.82
C GLY A 50 -3.89 -23.44 -4.59
N TYR A 51 -3.41 -23.14 -3.38
CA TYR A 51 -4.12 -23.44 -2.13
C TYR A 51 -4.75 -22.20 -1.53
N VAL A 52 -6.02 -22.31 -1.14
CA VAL A 52 -6.75 -21.20 -0.51
C VAL A 52 -6.24 -20.93 0.90
N ASP A 53 -5.79 -19.69 1.16
CA ASP A 53 -5.36 -19.23 2.48
C ASP A 53 -6.53 -18.69 3.31
N THR A 54 -7.41 -19.60 3.70
CA THR A 54 -8.62 -19.26 4.47
C THR A 54 -8.29 -18.58 5.80
N LYS A 55 -7.23 -19.01 6.48
CA LYS A 55 -6.83 -18.48 7.79
C LYS A 55 -6.48 -17.00 7.71
N ASN A 56 -5.71 -16.60 6.70
CA ASN A 56 -5.32 -15.20 6.52
C ASN A 56 -6.55 -14.32 6.24
N VAL A 57 -7.39 -14.72 5.29
CA VAL A 57 -8.57 -13.95 4.90
C VAL A 57 -9.57 -13.82 6.06
N GLN A 58 -9.90 -14.94 6.72
CA GLN A 58 -10.85 -14.93 7.84
C GLN A 58 -10.33 -14.07 9.00
N GLY A 59 -9.02 -14.13 9.29
CA GLY A 59 -8.39 -13.28 10.29
C GLY A 59 -8.52 -11.80 9.97
N ARG A 60 -8.40 -11.42 8.69
CA ARG A 60 -8.56 -10.04 8.26
C ARG A 60 -10.01 -9.58 8.34
N LEU A 61 -10.95 -10.36 7.82
CA LEU A 61 -12.38 -10.03 7.87
C LEU A 61 -12.86 -9.86 9.34
N ARG A 62 -12.44 -10.74 10.25
CA ARG A 62 -12.74 -10.61 11.68
C ARG A 62 -12.09 -9.38 12.33
N SER A 63 -11.01 -8.86 11.74
CA SER A 63 -10.34 -7.64 12.20
C SER A 63 -10.93 -6.36 11.60
N GLY A 64 -12.12 -6.43 10.99
CA GLY A 64 -12.81 -5.26 10.43
C GLY A 64 -12.39 -4.87 9.02
N TYR A 65 -11.76 -5.79 8.28
CA TYR A 65 -11.49 -5.57 6.85
C TYR A 65 -12.71 -5.96 6.03
N GLU A 66 -13.02 -5.19 5.00
CA GLU A 66 -14.08 -5.43 4.03
C GLU A 66 -13.49 -5.66 2.65
N LEU A 67 -14.10 -6.52 1.86
CA LEU A 67 -13.70 -6.76 0.47
C LEU A 67 -14.18 -5.60 -0.41
N VAL A 68 -13.33 -5.14 -1.32
CA VAL A 68 -13.64 -4.08 -2.27
C VAL A 68 -14.09 -4.70 -3.58
N ARG A 69 -15.31 -4.37 -4.01
CA ARG A 69 -15.90 -4.89 -5.24
C ARG A 69 -15.60 -3.97 -6.43
N ALA A 70 -15.51 -4.57 -7.61
CA ALA A 70 -15.31 -3.82 -8.84
C ALA A 70 -16.49 -2.88 -9.14
N ASP A 71 -17.70 -3.28 -8.74
CA ASP A 71 -18.93 -2.48 -8.93
C ASP A 71 -18.86 -1.11 -8.22
N GLU A 72 -18.00 -0.98 -7.21
CA GLU A 72 -17.81 0.28 -6.49
C GLU A 72 -16.97 1.29 -7.29
N TYR A 73 -16.24 0.83 -8.32
CA TYR A 73 -15.33 1.64 -9.14
C TYR A 73 -15.54 1.40 -10.64
N PRO A 74 -16.72 1.76 -11.18
CA PRO A 74 -17.07 1.44 -12.57
C PRO A 74 -16.26 2.23 -13.62
N GLU A 75 -15.60 3.31 -13.21
CA GLU A 75 -14.82 4.17 -14.10
C GLU A 75 -13.41 3.62 -14.38
N ASP A 76 -12.96 2.67 -13.56
CA ASP A 76 -11.61 2.14 -13.58
C ASP A 76 -11.63 0.66 -13.99
N ASP A 77 -10.73 0.28 -14.91
CA ASP A 77 -10.59 -1.12 -15.38
C ASP A 77 -9.57 -1.88 -14.52
N TYR A 78 -10.00 -2.25 -13.32
CA TYR A 78 -9.17 -3.08 -12.42
C TYR A 78 -9.40 -4.57 -12.68
N PRO A 79 -8.36 -5.42 -12.49
CA PRO A 79 -8.51 -6.85 -12.59
C PRO A 79 -9.47 -7.37 -11.50
N VAL A 80 -10.41 -8.21 -11.91
CA VAL A 80 -11.46 -8.76 -11.06
C VAL A 80 -11.32 -10.27 -10.95
N VAL A 81 -11.53 -10.81 -9.75
CA VAL A 81 -11.62 -12.26 -9.56
C VAL A 81 -12.90 -12.75 -10.20
N THR A 82 -12.78 -13.65 -11.20
CA THR A 82 -13.91 -14.17 -11.96
C THR A 82 -14.59 -15.35 -11.28
N ASP A 83 -13.83 -16.18 -10.58
CA ASP A 83 -14.27 -17.46 -10.07
C ASP A 83 -14.17 -17.60 -8.57
N GLY A 84 -15.01 -18.48 -7.99
CA GLY A 84 -14.94 -18.88 -6.60
C GLY A 84 -15.61 -17.90 -5.63
N LYS A 85 -15.25 -18.02 -4.35
CA LYS A 85 -15.87 -17.30 -3.23
C LYS A 85 -15.71 -15.77 -3.31
N TYR A 86 -14.68 -15.29 -3.98
CA TYR A 86 -14.31 -13.87 -4.06
C TYR A 86 -14.64 -13.28 -5.44
N SER A 87 -15.52 -13.92 -6.21
CA SER A 87 -15.97 -13.41 -7.51
C SER A 87 -16.55 -12.00 -7.38
N GLY A 88 -16.18 -11.12 -8.32
CA GLY A 88 -16.59 -9.71 -8.33
C GLY A 88 -15.75 -8.78 -7.44
N VAL A 89 -14.78 -9.32 -6.72
CA VAL A 89 -13.84 -8.53 -5.91
C VAL A 89 -12.64 -8.12 -6.77
N ILE A 90 -12.13 -6.91 -6.60
CA ILE A 90 -10.89 -6.48 -7.23
C ILE A 90 -9.76 -7.37 -6.72
N GLY A 91 -9.08 -8.07 -7.64
CA GLY A 91 -8.04 -9.01 -7.26
C GLY A 91 -7.16 -9.44 -8.41
N HIS A 92 -5.90 -9.77 -8.10
CA HIS A 92 -4.92 -10.24 -9.08
C HIS A 92 -3.92 -11.20 -8.43
N GLY A 93 -3.59 -12.28 -9.14
CA GLY A 93 -2.50 -13.20 -8.75
C GLY A 93 -2.63 -13.79 -7.35
N GLY A 94 -3.84 -14.18 -6.92
CA GLY A 94 -4.08 -14.73 -5.60
C GLY A 94 -4.17 -13.69 -4.48
N LEU A 95 -4.27 -12.40 -4.84
CA LEU A 95 -4.50 -11.28 -3.92
C LEU A 95 -5.89 -10.70 -4.17
N VAL A 96 -6.55 -10.23 -3.13
CA VAL A 96 -7.79 -9.44 -3.21
C VAL A 96 -7.63 -8.11 -2.52
N LEU A 97 -8.30 -7.10 -3.05
CA LEU A 97 -8.31 -5.78 -2.46
C LEU A 97 -9.31 -5.74 -1.31
N THR A 98 -8.87 -5.19 -0.20
CA THR A 98 -9.69 -4.95 0.99
C THR A 98 -9.55 -3.51 1.43
N ARG A 99 -10.55 -3.01 2.14
CA ARG A 99 -10.50 -1.72 2.83
C ARG A 99 -10.66 -1.92 4.33
N VAL A 100 -10.10 -1.02 5.10
CA VAL A 100 -10.21 -1.00 6.56
C VAL A 100 -10.30 0.45 7.02
N PRO A 101 -11.12 0.77 8.05
CA PRO A 101 -11.12 2.08 8.67
C PRO A 101 -9.72 2.45 9.18
N ILE A 102 -9.30 3.69 8.95
CA ILE A 102 -7.96 4.18 9.33
C ILE A 102 -7.76 4.02 10.84
N GLU A 103 -8.80 4.22 11.64
CA GLU A 103 -8.76 4.07 13.09
C GLU A 103 -8.36 2.65 13.52
N ILE A 104 -8.99 1.62 12.92
CA ILE A 104 -8.66 0.21 13.19
C ILE A 104 -7.23 -0.09 12.77
N ALA A 105 -6.79 0.44 11.62
CA ALA A 105 -5.42 0.26 11.16
C ALA A 105 -4.39 0.89 12.12
N GLN A 106 -4.69 2.08 12.65
CA GLN A 106 -3.86 2.78 13.64
C GLN A 106 -3.84 2.05 15.00
N GLN A 107 -5.00 1.65 15.52
CA GLN A 107 -5.11 0.89 16.77
C GLN A 107 -4.32 -0.43 16.69
N ARG A 108 -4.43 -1.12 15.57
CA ARG A 108 -3.67 -2.34 15.32
C ARG A 108 -2.16 -2.07 15.29
N ALA A 109 -1.72 -1.02 14.59
CA ALA A 109 -0.31 -0.66 14.54
C ALA A 109 0.22 -0.35 15.94
N LYS A 110 -0.54 0.41 16.72
CA LYS A 110 -0.20 0.73 18.11
C LYS A 110 -0.10 -0.53 18.97
N TYR A 111 -1.11 -1.40 18.92
CA TYR A 111 -1.12 -2.65 19.71
C TYR A 111 0.14 -3.49 19.47
N TYR A 112 0.54 -3.69 18.21
CA TYR A 112 1.74 -4.48 17.91
C TYR A 112 3.04 -3.73 18.25
N ALA A 113 3.05 -2.41 18.18
CA ALA A 113 4.20 -1.61 18.60
C ALA A 113 4.39 -1.70 20.12
N ASP A 114 3.31 -1.56 20.89
CA ASP A 114 3.32 -1.69 22.35
C ASP A 114 3.78 -3.09 22.76
N LEU A 115 3.21 -4.15 22.15
CA LEU A 115 3.63 -5.53 22.41
C LEU A 115 5.11 -5.78 22.07
N ALA A 116 5.60 -5.22 20.98
CA ALA A 116 7.01 -5.33 20.61
C ALA A 116 7.92 -4.61 21.61
N SER A 117 7.49 -3.44 22.11
CA SER A 117 8.21 -2.68 23.14
C SER A 117 8.28 -3.46 24.47
N GLU A 118 7.15 -4.01 24.92
CA GLU A 118 7.09 -4.84 26.11
C GLU A 118 8.02 -6.08 26.03
N ASN A 119 8.04 -6.74 24.87
CA ASN A 119 8.91 -7.89 24.66
C ASN A 119 10.40 -7.49 24.72
N VAL A 120 10.76 -6.34 24.12
CA VAL A 120 12.14 -5.83 24.17
C VAL A 120 12.54 -5.47 25.60
N GLU A 121 11.66 -4.79 26.34
CA GLU A 121 11.90 -4.44 27.74
C GLU A 121 12.04 -5.68 28.63
N ALA A 122 11.22 -6.72 28.38
CA ALA A 122 11.34 -7.98 29.11
C ALA A 122 12.70 -8.65 28.90
N VAL A 123 13.16 -8.70 27.65
CA VAL A 123 14.48 -9.25 27.30
C VAL A 123 15.61 -8.43 27.93
N ASP A 124 15.53 -7.10 27.86
CA ASP A 124 16.51 -6.22 28.49
C ASP A 124 16.56 -6.40 30.01
N ASN A 125 15.40 -6.52 30.65
CA ASN A 125 15.30 -6.75 32.09
C ASN A 125 15.91 -8.12 32.50
N ASP A 126 15.66 -9.16 31.69
CA ASP A 126 16.22 -10.48 31.99
C ASP A 126 17.75 -10.48 31.78
N LEU A 127 18.23 -9.81 30.72
CA LEU A 127 19.65 -9.66 30.49
C LEU A 127 20.33 -8.87 31.61
N MET A 128 19.68 -7.80 32.13
CA MET A 128 20.21 -7.03 33.26
C MET A 128 20.22 -7.78 34.57
N LYS A 129 19.32 -8.75 34.79
CA LYS A 129 19.35 -9.63 35.97
C LYS A 129 20.57 -10.57 35.99
N GLU A 130 21.08 -10.94 34.80
CA GLU A 130 22.26 -11.79 34.63
C GLU A 130 23.58 -11.01 34.75
N GLN A 131 23.52 -9.70 34.98
CA GLN A 131 24.70 -8.86 35.09
C GLN A 131 25.57 -9.25 36.30
N ASP A 132 26.84 -9.57 36.06
CA ASP A 132 27.85 -9.80 37.09
C ASP A 132 28.77 -8.57 37.21
N ARG A 133 29.24 -8.29 38.44
CA ARG A 133 30.22 -7.21 38.71
C ARG A 133 31.51 -7.36 37.93
N ARG A 134 31.85 -8.58 37.50
CA ARG A 134 33.04 -8.87 36.69
C ARG A 134 32.81 -8.69 35.19
N MET A 135 31.54 -8.66 34.76
CA MET A 135 31.16 -8.58 33.37
C MET A 135 29.93 -7.65 33.20
N PRO A 136 30.16 -6.32 33.27
CA PRO A 136 29.06 -5.37 33.14
C PRO A 136 28.47 -5.43 31.75
N ILE A 137 27.16 -5.52 31.64
CA ILE A 137 26.43 -5.50 30.35
C ILE A 137 26.05 -4.06 30.04
N ASN A 138 26.55 -3.54 28.92
CA ASN A 138 26.13 -2.25 28.38
C ASN A 138 25.24 -2.49 27.16
N ILE A 139 24.01 -2.02 27.24
CA ILE A 139 23.06 -2.10 26.13
C ILE A 139 23.12 -0.79 25.34
N ASP A 140 23.74 -0.83 24.15
CA ASP A 140 23.76 0.30 23.21
C ASP A 140 22.84 -0.04 22.03
N LYS A 141 21.64 0.61 21.99
CA LYS A 141 20.66 0.42 20.92
C LYS A 141 20.82 1.51 19.89
N GLN A 142 21.56 1.23 18.82
CA GLN A 142 21.68 2.14 17.69
C GLN A 142 20.89 1.60 16.49
N SER A 143 19.86 2.34 16.08
CA SER A 143 19.16 2.07 14.83
C SER A 143 19.45 3.17 13.82
N ARG A 144 20.04 2.81 12.68
CA ARG A 144 20.29 3.74 11.58
C ARG A 144 19.57 3.28 10.34
N THR A 145 18.48 3.97 10.00
CA THR A 145 17.79 3.74 8.73
C THR A 145 18.31 4.72 7.69
N THR A 146 19.00 4.20 6.66
CA THR A 146 19.47 5.01 5.53
C THR A 146 18.51 4.79 4.37
N PHE A 147 17.63 5.75 4.11
CA PHE A 147 16.91 5.80 2.84
C PHE A 147 17.88 6.34 1.78
N GLY A 148 17.97 5.66 0.64
CA GLY A 148 18.80 6.08 -0.49
C GLY A 148 18.45 7.51 -0.90
N GLY A 149 19.17 8.47 -0.38
CA GLY A 149 19.05 9.88 -0.75
C GLY A 149 19.54 10.05 -2.17
N LYS A 150 18.66 10.54 -3.05
CA LYS A 150 19.04 11.03 -4.36
C LYS A 150 20.00 12.19 -4.14
N LYS A 151 21.28 12.03 -4.50
CA LYS A 151 22.20 13.15 -4.57
C LYS A 151 21.70 14.08 -5.67
N SER A 152 21.32 15.29 -5.32
CA SER A 152 21.13 16.42 -6.26
C SER A 152 22.47 16.89 -6.75
#